data_891cec19db58281fee6abaa8a8f149c3
#
_entry.id   891cec19db58281fee6abaa8a8f149c3
#
_cell.length_a   1.000
_cell.length_b   1.000
_cell.length_c   1.000
_cell.angle_alpha   90.00
_cell.angle_beta   90.00
_cell.angle_gamma   90.00
#
_symmetry.space_group_name_H-M   'P 1'
#
loop_
_entity.id
_entity.type
_entity.pdbx_description
1 polymer ?
#
loop_
_entity_poly.entity_id
_entity_poly.type
_entity_poly.pdbx_seq_one_letter_code
_entity_poly.pdbx_strand_id
1 'polypeptide(L)'
;PCRRQRQMCIRDRSIIDLKKIYQQLENYKKNQLTNSSSFQDIVSMKLKIAQYEELLHLTADLEYDFVTSRIVADFSDKIIGTILIKSNETEKLFVDMPATGPTGILGRVSSVDNKIARVLLLNNINSRLPVSISENAYQGIMIGQGQKNPIVEYVREYKNINVGDIVSTSGKGGIFPPYLVVGQVASIDGERIEVELIEDISQLTHIRLLNYKFNQNNE
;
A
#
# COMPACT_ATOMS: atom_id res chain seq x y z
N PRO A 1 22.48 -14.68 65.49
CA PRO A 1 22.64 -15.45 64.26
C PRO A 1 22.01 -14.79 63.01
N CYS A 2 21.56 -13.56 63.05
CA CYS A 2 20.72 -13.00 61.99
C CYS A 2 21.46 -12.09 60.98
N ARG A 3 22.71 -11.70 61.21
CA ARG A 3 23.46 -10.79 60.32
C ARG A 3 24.06 -11.50 59.05
N ARG A 4 24.50 -12.75 59.15
CA ARG A 4 25.09 -13.48 58.02
C ARG A 4 24.07 -13.92 56.96
N GLN A 5 22.84 -14.22 57.38
CA GLN A 5 21.78 -14.60 56.39
C GLN A 5 21.26 -13.41 55.56
N ARG A 6 21.22 -12.19 56.10
CA ARG A 6 20.82 -11.00 55.30
C ARG A 6 21.82 -10.62 54.23
N GLN A 7 23.13 -10.81 54.46
CA GLN A 7 24.17 -10.51 53.44
C GLN A 7 24.14 -11.55 52.30
N MET A 8 23.73 -12.80 52.53
CA MET A 8 23.63 -13.82 51.49
C MET A 8 22.42 -13.59 50.58
N CYS A 9 21.29 -13.15 51.07
CA CYS A 9 20.09 -12.82 50.26
C CYS A 9 20.27 -11.59 49.37
N ILE A 10 21.08 -10.60 49.79
CA ILE A 10 21.35 -9.39 48.98
C ILE A 10 22.30 -9.74 47.82
N ARG A 11 23.25 -10.66 48.03
CA ARG A 11 24.22 -11.09 47.01
C ARG A 11 23.53 -11.92 45.93
N ASP A 12 22.55 -12.77 46.26
CA ASP A 12 21.79 -13.55 45.26
C ASP A 12 20.85 -12.70 44.41
N ARG A 13 20.20 -11.67 45.00
CA ARG A 13 19.38 -10.75 44.24
C ARG A 13 20.18 -9.96 43.20
N SER A 14 21.35 -9.47 43.55
CA SER A 14 22.19 -8.71 42.63
C SER A 14 22.72 -9.55 41.47
N ILE A 15 22.95 -10.85 41.64
CA ILE A 15 23.37 -11.78 40.60
C ILE A 15 22.21 -12.08 39.64
N ILE A 16 20.98 -12.19 40.15
CA ILE A 16 19.78 -12.42 39.35
C ILE A 16 19.48 -11.16 38.48
N ASP A 17 19.63 -9.98 39.06
CA ASP A 17 19.42 -8.73 38.33
C ASP A 17 20.49 -8.51 37.26
N LEU A 18 21.75 -8.86 37.54
CA LEU A 18 22.83 -8.85 36.56
C LEU A 18 22.56 -9.80 35.40
N LYS A 19 22.10 -11.01 35.65
CA LYS A 19 21.71 -11.96 34.59
C LYS A 19 20.59 -11.43 33.71
N LYS A 20 19.57 -10.79 34.28
CA LYS A 20 18.48 -10.16 33.51
C LYS A 20 18.99 -9.03 32.61
N ILE A 21 19.88 -8.17 33.14
CA ILE A 21 20.49 -7.10 32.37
C ILE A 21 21.33 -7.66 31.23
N TYR A 22 22.12 -8.70 31.44
CA TYR A 22 22.89 -9.36 30.38
C TYR A 22 21.97 -9.97 29.29
N GLN A 23 20.89 -10.64 29.68
CA GLN A 23 19.91 -11.17 28.72
C GLN A 23 19.22 -10.05 27.90
N GLN A 24 18.90 -8.94 28.54
CA GLN A 24 18.35 -7.78 27.83
C GLN A 24 19.36 -7.18 26.84
N LEU A 25 20.63 -7.05 27.22
CA LEU A 25 21.70 -6.58 26.34
C LEU A 25 21.94 -7.52 25.15
N GLU A 26 21.89 -8.83 25.36
CA GLU A 26 21.98 -9.82 24.26
C GLU A 26 20.82 -9.71 23.31
N ASN A 27 19.60 -9.56 23.81
CA ASN A 27 18.41 -9.34 23.01
C ASN A 27 18.47 -8.01 22.22
N TYR A 28 18.95 -6.92 22.85
CA TYR A 28 19.18 -5.64 22.14
C TYR A 28 20.23 -5.76 21.04
N LYS A 29 21.35 -6.45 21.29
CA LYS A 29 22.37 -6.71 20.28
C LYS A 29 21.84 -7.55 19.12
N LYS A 30 21.03 -8.58 19.42
CA LYS A 30 20.43 -9.45 18.40
C LYS A 30 19.44 -8.66 17.52
N ASN A 31 18.62 -7.79 18.13
CA ASN A 31 17.69 -6.93 17.41
C ASN A 31 18.41 -5.86 16.56
N GLN A 32 19.55 -5.33 17.01
CA GLN A 32 20.37 -4.41 16.20
C GLN A 32 21.01 -5.12 15.00
N LEU A 33 21.46 -6.36 15.16
CA LEU A 33 22.04 -7.16 14.08
C LEU A 33 20.97 -7.51 13.01
N THR A 34 19.75 -7.84 13.41
CA THR A 34 18.66 -8.08 12.46
C THR A 34 18.25 -6.81 11.72
N ASN A 35 18.21 -5.66 12.40
CA ASN A 35 17.92 -4.38 11.74
C ASN A 35 19.04 -3.94 10.78
N SER A 36 20.31 -4.22 11.09
CA SER A 36 21.43 -3.92 10.20
C SER A 36 21.46 -4.82 8.96
N SER A 37 21.11 -6.11 9.09
CA SER A 37 21.00 -7.02 7.94
C SER A 37 19.84 -6.59 7.02
N SER A 38 18.68 -6.26 7.57
CA SER A 38 17.54 -5.75 6.79
C SER A 38 17.88 -4.45 6.05
N PHE A 39 18.65 -3.55 6.67
CA PHE A 39 19.11 -2.33 6.01
C PHE A 39 20.07 -2.62 4.85
N GLN A 40 21.02 -3.54 5.04
CA GLN A 40 21.93 -3.98 3.97
C GLN A 40 21.18 -4.65 2.82
N ASP A 41 20.15 -5.46 3.13
CA ASP A 41 19.31 -6.10 2.11
C ASP A 41 18.55 -5.06 1.30
N ILE A 42 17.96 -4.05 1.94
CA ILE A 42 17.28 -2.93 1.26
C ILE A 42 18.25 -2.16 0.36
N VAL A 43 19.45 -1.85 0.84
CA VAL A 43 20.47 -1.15 0.04
C VAL A 43 20.89 -2.00 -1.14
N SER A 44 21.13 -3.30 -0.95
CA SER A 44 21.50 -4.21 -2.03
C SER A 44 20.42 -4.34 -3.09
N MET A 45 19.14 -4.41 -2.68
CA MET A 45 18.01 -4.44 -3.59
C MET A 45 17.90 -3.15 -4.39
N LYS A 46 18.04 -1.98 -3.74
CA LYS A 46 18.03 -0.68 -4.44
C LYS A 46 19.14 -0.57 -5.48
N LEU A 47 20.34 -1.04 -5.15
CA LEU A 47 21.46 -1.03 -6.10
C LEU A 47 21.19 -1.97 -7.30
N LYS A 48 20.60 -3.14 -7.07
CA LYS A 48 20.21 -4.05 -8.16
C LYS A 48 19.13 -3.46 -9.03
N ILE A 49 18.11 -2.82 -8.43
CA ILE A 49 17.04 -2.14 -9.18
C ILE A 49 17.65 -1.05 -10.05
N ALA A 50 18.47 -0.15 -9.50
CA ALA A 50 19.14 0.91 -10.26
C ALA A 50 20.00 0.36 -11.42
N GLN A 51 20.69 -0.77 -11.20
CA GLN A 51 21.48 -1.43 -12.24
C GLN A 51 20.60 -2.01 -13.36
N TYR A 52 19.43 -2.58 -13.01
CA TYR A 52 18.47 -3.09 -14.00
C TYR A 52 17.80 -1.96 -14.77
N GLU A 53 17.46 -0.85 -14.11
CA GLU A 53 16.91 0.36 -14.74
C GLU A 53 17.91 0.93 -15.75
N GLU A 54 19.19 1.04 -15.41
CA GLU A 54 20.24 1.48 -16.31
C GLU A 54 20.40 0.55 -17.53
N LEU A 55 20.40 -0.77 -17.32
CA LEU A 55 20.49 -1.76 -18.40
C LEU A 55 19.28 -1.73 -19.34
N LEU A 56 18.10 -1.42 -18.84
CA LEU A 56 16.85 -1.36 -19.61
C LEU A 56 16.58 0.05 -20.16
N HIS A 57 17.45 1.04 -19.88
CA HIS A 57 17.22 2.45 -20.16
C HIS A 57 15.86 2.97 -19.63
N LEU A 58 15.39 2.36 -18.53
CA LEU A 58 14.15 2.75 -17.87
C LEU A 58 14.49 3.77 -16.79
N THR A 59 14.37 5.03 -17.10
CA THR A 59 14.36 6.11 -16.11
C THR A 59 12.94 6.23 -15.55
N ALA A 60 12.63 5.43 -14.54
CA ALA A 60 11.40 5.59 -13.79
C ALA A 60 11.68 6.37 -12.50
N ASP A 61 11.78 7.69 -12.61
CA ASP A 61 11.55 8.57 -11.47
C ASP A 61 10.07 8.45 -11.09
N LEU A 62 9.76 7.51 -10.16
CA LEU A 62 8.42 7.29 -9.61
C LEU A 62 8.05 8.36 -8.56
N GLU A 63 8.72 9.50 -8.54
CA GLU A 63 8.31 10.64 -7.72
C GLU A 63 7.22 11.42 -8.46
N TYR A 64 5.97 11.12 -8.11
CA TYR A 64 4.84 11.90 -8.58
C TYR A 64 4.58 13.07 -7.64
N ASP A 65 4.43 14.26 -8.18
CA ASP A 65 3.85 15.36 -7.46
C ASP A 65 2.46 14.96 -6.95
N PHE A 66 2.10 15.39 -5.77
CA PHE A 66 0.79 15.09 -5.20
C PHE A 66 0.15 16.32 -4.54
N VAL A 67 -1.17 16.32 -4.52
CA VAL A 67 -1.97 17.28 -3.79
C VAL A 67 -2.62 16.60 -2.60
N THR A 68 -2.35 17.09 -1.39
CA THR A 68 -3.01 16.60 -0.18
C THR A 68 -4.38 17.21 -0.05
N SER A 69 -5.40 16.38 0.14
CA SER A 69 -6.80 16.80 0.23
C SER A 69 -7.46 16.18 1.46
N ARG A 70 -8.36 16.95 2.10
CA ARG A 70 -9.11 16.50 3.27
C ARG A 70 -10.43 15.85 2.85
N ILE A 71 -10.77 14.72 3.44
CA ILE A 71 -12.09 14.09 3.31
C ILE A 71 -13.12 14.93 4.07
N VAL A 72 -14.18 15.34 3.40
CA VAL A 72 -15.27 16.15 3.98
C VAL A 72 -16.58 15.39 4.08
N ALA A 73 -16.80 14.38 3.27
CA ALA A 73 -17.93 13.47 3.37
C ALA A 73 -17.56 12.08 2.83
N ASP A 74 -18.00 11.07 3.55
CA ASP A 74 -17.80 9.67 3.22
C ASP A 74 -19.14 9.00 2.91
N PHE A 75 -19.23 8.38 1.73
CA PHE A 75 -20.35 7.58 1.26
C PHE A 75 -19.87 6.19 0.84
N SER A 76 -18.73 5.73 1.40
CA SER A 76 -18.12 4.44 1.10
C SER A 76 -19.02 3.26 1.45
N ASP A 77 -19.75 3.35 2.58
CA ASP A 77 -20.68 2.31 3.07
C ASP A 77 -21.97 2.20 2.25
N LYS A 78 -22.20 3.14 1.34
CA LYS A 78 -23.37 3.11 0.45
C LYS A 78 -22.97 2.44 -0.87
N ILE A 79 -23.96 1.92 -1.59
CA ILE A 79 -23.80 1.41 -2.96
C ILE A 79 -23.04 2.40 -3.86
N ILE A 80 -23.01 3.67 -3.47
CA ILE A 80 -22.39 4.77 -4.19
C ILE A 80 -20.85 4.68 -4.17
N GLY A 81 -20.21 4.13 -3.11
CA GLY A 81 -18.76 3.95 -3.01
C GLY A 81 -17.97 5.18 -3.45
N THR A 82 -18.26 6.36 -2.88
CA THR A 82 -17.61 7.63 -3.21
C THR A 82 -17.31 8.43 -1.97
N ILE A 83 -16.30 9.29 -2.03
CA ILE A 83 -16.01 10.30 -1.02
C ILE A 83 -15.96 11.69 -1.65
N LEU A 84 -16.26 12.69 -0.86
CA LEU A 84 -16.03 14.09 -1.19
C LEU A 84 -14.79 14.58 -0.46
N ILE A 85 -13.94 15.25 -1.18
CA ILE A 85 -12.70 15.83 -0.67
C ILE A 85 -12.66 17.32 -0.93
N LYS A 86 -11.98 18.05 -0.05
CA LYS A 86 -11.71 19.47 -0.18
C LYS A 86 -10.20 19.68 -0.30
N SER A 87 -9.80 20.43 -1.30
CA SER A 87 -8.40 20.86 -1.49
C SER A 87 -8.29 22.38 -1.42
N ASN A 88 -7.14 22.85 -0.97
CA ASN A 88 -6.77 24.26 -1.06
C ASN A 88 -6.11 24.60 -2.41
N GLU A 89 -5.60 23.59 -3.12
CA GLU A 89 -4.90 23.71 -4.41
C GLU A 89 -5.81 23.23 -5.56
N THR A 90 -6.96 23.88 -5.71
CA THR A 90 -7.98 23.46 -6.69
C THR A 90 -7.54 23.56 -8.13
N GLU A 91 -6.63 24.47 -8.44
CA GLU A 91 -6.07 24.65 -9.78
C GLU A 91 -5.28 23.45 -10.28
N LYS A 92 -4.78 22.63 -9.34
CA LYS A 92 -4.05 21.41 -9.64
C LYS A 92 -4.93 20.17 -9.76
N LEU A 93 -6.23 20.28 -9.45
CA LEU A 93 -7.15 19.14 -9.51
C LEU A 93 -7.70 18.95 -10.92
N PHE A 94 -7.68 17.71 -11.38
CA PHE A 94 -8.32 17.31 -12.63
C PHE A 94 -8.98 15.93 -12.50
N VAL A 95 -9.89 15.64 -13.41
CA VAL A 95 -10.57 14.33 -13.48
C VAL A 95 -9.56 13.24 -13.81
N ASP A 96 -9.78 12.04 -13.27
CA ASP A 96 -8.94 10.85 -13.38
C ASP A 96 -7.62 10.89 -12.59
N MET A 97 -7.39 11.90 -11.72
CA MET A 97 -6.27 11.83 -10.78
C MET A 97 -6.39 10.61 -9.88
N PRO A 98 -5.34 9.78 -9.77
CA PRO A 98 -5.31 8.70 -8.79
C PRO A 98 -5.36 9.23 -7.35
N ALA A 99 -6.20 8.63 -6.52
CA ALA A 99 -6.31 8.93 -5.11
C ALA A 99 -5.68 7.79 -4.29
N THR A 100 -4.75 8.15 -3.41
CA THR A 100 -4.01 7.19 -2.57
C THR A 100 -4.12 7.54 -1.10
N GLY A 101 -4.13 6.51 -0.27
CA GLY A 101 -3.92 6.59 1.17
C GLY A 101 -2.44 6.36 1.53
N PRO A 102 -2.17 6.13 2.82
CA PRO A 102 -0.82 5.81 3.30
C PRO A 102 -0.26 4.49 2.79
N THR A 103 -1.10 3.47 2.59
CA THR A 103 -0.71 2.09 2.29
C THR A 103 -1.00 1.66 0.87
N GLY A 104 -1.98 2.29 0.19
CA GLY A 104 -2.38 1.88 -1.13
C GLY A 104 -3.28 2.86 -1.85
N ILE A 105 -3.80 2.40 -2.98
CA ILE A 105 -4.71 3.18 -3.81
C ILE A 105 -6.15 3.08 -3.29
N LEU A 106 -6.86 4.20 -3.34
CA LEU A 106 -8.28 4.31 -2.95
C LEU A 106 -9.23 4.36 -4.13
N GLY A 107 -8.80 4.99 -5.23
CA GLY A 107 -9.65 5.22 -6.38
C GLY A 107 -9.14 6.35 -7.27
N ARG A 108 -10.07 7.06 -7.94
CA ARG A 108 -9.75 8.18 -8.82
C ARG A 108 -10.74 9.33 -8.67
N VAL A 109 -10.32 10.52 -9.01
CA VAL A 109 -11.21 11.69 -9.10
C VAL A 109 -12.20 11.52 -10.24
N SER A 110 -13.48 11.57 -9.96
CA SER A 110 -14.56 11.44 -10.95
C SER A 110 -15.14 12.79 -11.39
N SER A 111 -15.09 13.79 -10.53
CA SER A 111 -15.49 15.16 -10.86
C SER A 111 -14.81 16.16 -9.95
N VAL A 112 -14.61 17.36 -10.47
CA VAL A 112 -14.04 18.51 -9.73
C VAL A 112 -15.05 19.66 -9.87
N ASP A 113 -15.45 20.24 -8.73
CA ASP A 113 -16.32 21.39 -8.67
C ASP A 113 -15.78 22.39 -7.63
N ASN A 114 -15.31 23.54 -8.08
CA ASN A 114 -14.66 24.56 -7.27
C ASN A 114 -13.58 23.96 -6.32
N LYS A 115 -13.88 23.99 -4.99
CA LYS A 115 -12.98 23.51 -3.94
C LYS A 115 -13.25 22.07 -3.49
N ILE A 116 -14.21 21.40 -4.11
CA ILE A 116 -14.64 20.05 -3.77
C ILE A 116 -14.42 19.14 -4.97
N ALA A 117 -13.84 17.99 -4.74
CA ALA A 117 -13.77 16.94 -5.74
C ALA A 117 -14.43 15.66 -5.22
N ARG A 118 -14.96 14.89 -6.15
CA ARG A 118 -15.53 13.56 -5.85
C ARG A 118 -14.53 12.51 -6.28
N VAL A 119 -14.25 11.60 -5.38
CA VAL A 119 -13.40 10.43 -5.65
C VAL A 119 -14.28 9.20 -5.74
N LEU A 120 -14.15 8.47 -6.85
CA LEU A 120 -14.76 7.17 -7.08
C LEU A 120 -13.83 6.12 -6.47
N LEU A 121 -14.31 5.38 -5.49
CA LEU A 121 -13.55 4.36 -4.78
C LEU A 121 -13.42 3.07 -5.60
N LEU A 122 -12.46 2.24 -5.25
CA LEU A 122 -12.22 0.96 -5.91
C LEU A 122 -13.36 -0.05 -5.76
N ASN A 123 -14.09 0.00 -4.64
CA ASN A 123 -15.26 -0.85 -4.38
C ASN A 123 -16.51 -0.40 -5.13
N ASN A 124 -16.56 0.80 -5.69
CA ASN A 124 -17.72 1.28 -6.45
C ASN A 124 -18.04 0.35 -7.63
N ILE A 125 -19.33 0.06 -7.85
CA ILE A 125 -19.80 -0.83 -8.94
C ILE A 125 -19.42 -0.36 -10.36
N ASN A 126 -19.16 0.94 -10.52
CA ASN A 126 -18.71 1.53 -11.78
C ASN A 126 -17.17 1.60 -11.87
N SER A 127 -16.47 1.19 -10.82
CA SER A 127 -15.00 1.17 -10.82
C SER A 127 -14.47 0.03 -11.68
N ARG A 128 -13.54 0.34 -12.56
CA ARG A 128 -12.80 -0.61 -13.40
C ARG A 128 -11.34 -0.22 -13.33
N LEU A 129 -10.50 -1.12 -12.84
CA LEU A 129 -9.07 -0.88 -12.64
C LEU A 129 -8.26 -2.00 -13.29
N PRO A 130 -7.43 -1.71 -14.29
CA PRO A 130 -6.47 -2.68 -14.80
C PRO A 130 -5.41 -2.99 -13.73
N VAL A 131 -5.29 -4.26 -13.38
CA VAL A 131 -4.40 -4.73 -12.31
C VAL A 131 -3.44 -5.81 -12.80
N SER A 132 -2.37 -5.97 -12.04
CA SER A 132 -1.41 -7.06 -12.13
C SER A 132 -1.40 -7.82 -10.81
N ILE A 133 -1.39 -9.14 -10.86
CA ILE A 133 -1.39 -10.02 -9.69
C ILE A 133 -0.07 -10.78 -9.65
N SER A 134 0.52 -10.91 -8.46
CA SER A 134 1.76 -11.64 -8.21
C SER A 134 2.99 -11.03 -8.91
N GLU A 135 4.15 -11.55 -8.61
CA GLU A 135 5.43 -11.17 -9.24
C GLU A 135 5.46 -11.49 -10.75
N ASN A 136 4.68 -12.48 -11.19
CA ASN A 136 4.57 -12.85 -12.61
C ASN A 136 3.69 -11.87 -13.42
N ALA A 137 3.14 -10.84 -12.78
CA ALA A 137 2.34 -9.79 -13.39
C ALA A 137 1.14 -10.30 -14.23
N TYR A 138 0.40 -11.31 -13.70
CA TYR A 138 -0.85 -11.78 -14.32
C TYR A 138 -1.86 -10.64 -14.39
N GLN A 139 -2.26 -10.28 -15.59
CA GLN A 139 -3.09 -9.11 -15.83
C GLN A 139 -4.57 -9.46 -15.83
N GLY A 140 -5.35 -8.58 -15.21
CA GLY A 140 -6.80 -8.65 -15.17
C GLY A 140 -7.44 -7.28 -15.01
N ILE A 141 -8.76 -7.26 -14.91
CA ILE A 141 -9.53 -6.04 -14.63
C ILE A 141 -10.24 -6.24 -13.31
N MET A 142 -9.91 -5.41 -12.34
CA MET A 142 -10.62 -5.36 -11.07
C MET A 142 -11.91 -4.57 -11.21
N ILE A 143 -12.99 -5.13 -10.69
CA ILE A 143 -14.35 -4.61 -10.77
C ILE A 143 -14.88 -4.43 -9.35
N GLY A 144 -15.31 -3.23 -9.02
CA GLY A 144 -15.93 -2.96 -7.73
C GLY A 144 -17.29 -3.65 -7.58
N GLN A 145 -17.58 -4.12 -6.38
CA GLN A 145 -18.80 -4.89 -6.03
C GLN A 145 -19.68 -4.18 -4.95
N GLY A 146 -19.46 -2.88 -4.73
CA GLY A 146 -20.16 -2.12 -3.70
C GLY A 146 -19.68 -2.48 -2.29
N GLN A 147 -20.54 -3.12 -1.49
CA GLN A 147 -20.22 -3.50 -0.12
C GLN A 147 -19.38 -4.79 0.00
N LYS A 148 -19.20 -5.50 -1.11
CA LYS A 148 -18.38 -6.71 -1.15
C LYS A 148 -16.97 -6.40 -1.63
N ASN A 149 -16.07 -7.32 -1.38
CA ASN A 149 -14.74 -7.25 -1.95
C ASN A 149 -14.80 -7.13 -3.48
N PRO A 150 -13.97 -6.26 -4.09
CA PRO A 150 -13.83 -6.23 -5.54
C PRO A 150 -13.38 -7.58 -6.09
N ILE A 151 -13.73 -7.85 -7.34
CA ILE A 151 -13.30 -9.06 -8.04
C ILE A 151 -12.39 -8.70 -9.21
N VAL A 152 -11.44 -9.56 -9.51
CA VAL A 152 -10.63 -9.48 -10.74
C VAL A 152 -11.14 -10.54 -11.71
N GLU A 153 -11.40 -10.09 -12.92
CA GLU A 153 -11.85 -10.93 -14.05
C GLU A 153 -10.87 -10.79 -15.23
N TYR A 154 -11.05 -11.65 -16.23
CA TYR A 154 -10.24 -11.68 -17.46
C TYR A 154 -8.76 -12.03 -17.26
N VAL A 155 -8.46 -12.79 -16.22
CA VAL A 155 -7.09 -13.29 -15.99
C VAL A 155 -6.88 -14.59 -16.80
N ARG A 156 -5.94 -14.56 -17.73
CA ARG A 156 -5.71 -15.71 -18.63
C ARG A 156 -5.16 -16.95 -17.92
N GLU A 157 -4.31 -16.76 -16.92
CA GLU A 157 -3.59 -17.85 -16.22
C GLU A 157 -3.92 -17.88 -14.73
N TYR A 158 -5.21 -17.82 -14.39
CA TYR A 158 -5.69 -17.74 -13.01
C TYR A 158 -5.27 -18.93 -12.13
N LYS A 159 -4.93 -20.09 -12.73
CA LYS A 159 -4.51 -21.31 -12.02
C LYS A 159 -3.17 -21.16 -11.27
N ASN A 160 -2.38 -20.19 -11.66
CA ASN A 160 -1.05 -19.92 -11.07
C ASN A 160 -1.09 -18.85 -9.99
N ILE A 161 -2.28 -18.36 -9.65
CA ILE A 161 -2.50 -17.35 -8.62
C ILE A 161 -2.85 -18.04 -7.31
N ASN A 162 -2.31 -17.53 -6.21
CA ASN A 162 -2.54 -18.04 -4.88
C ASN A 162 -3.22 -17.00 -3.99
N VAL A 163 -3.95 -17.48 -2.98
CA VAL A 163 -4.47 -16.61 -1.92
C VAL A 163 -3.30 -15.96 -1.19
N GLY A 164 -3.38 -14.65 -0.98
CA GLY A 164 -2.31 -13.84 -0.42
C GLY A 164 -1.39 -13.16 -1.43
N ASP A 165 -1.51 -13.47 -2.73
CA ASP A 165 -0.75 -12.79 -3.78
C ASP A 165 -1.10 -11.29 -3.80
N ILE A 166 -0.08 -10.46 -3.99
CA ILE A 166 -0.24 -8.99 -4.04
C ILE A 166 -0.88 -8.58 -5.36
N VAL A 167 -1.86 -7.69 -5.25
CA VAL A 167 -2.52 -7.05 -6.39
C VAL A 167 -2.07 -5.60 -6.47
N SER A 168 -1.60 -5.18 -7.64
CA SER A 168 -1.13 -3.83 -7.91
C SER A 168 -1.72 -3.28 -9.22
N THR A 169 -1.63 -1.99 -9.45
CA THR A 169 -2.03 -1.38 -10.72
C THR A 169 -1.08 -1.80 -11.84
N SER A 170 -1.62 -2.06 -13.04
CA SER A 170 -0.81 -2.47 -14.19
C SER A 170 -0.27 -1.33 -15.04
N GLY A 171 -0.68 -0.08 -14.76
CA GLY A 171 -0.35 1.09 -15.60
C GLY A 171 -1.13 1.17 -16.91
N LYS A 172 -1.88 0.13 -17.29
CA LYS A 172 -2.68 0.14 -18.51
C LYS A 172 -3.85 1.13 -18.42
N GLY A 173 -4.18 1.74 -19.55
CA GLY A 173 -5.25 2.74 -19.62
C GLY A 173 -4.80 4.16 -19.23
N GLY A 174 -3.55 4.36 -18.79
CA GLY A 174 -2.95 5.66 -18.58
C GLY A 174 -3.53 6.53 -17.46
N ILE A 175 -4.48 6.00 -16.68
CA ILE A 175 -5.11 6.72 -15.55
C ILE A 175 -4.27 6.53 -14.28
N PHE A 176 -3.82 5.32 -14.04
CA PHE A 176 -3.05 4.96 -12.85
C PHE A 176 -1.62 4.64 -13.21
N PRO A 177 -0.63 5.15 -12.46
CA PRO A 177 0.73 4.67 -12.60
C PRO A 177 0.80 3.18 -12.26
N PRO A 178 1.75 2.42 -12.83
CA PRO A 178 1.96 1.02 -12.51
C PRO A 178 2.46 0.85 -11.07
N TYR A 179 2.29 -0.35 -10.53
CA TYR A 179 2.84 -0.81 -9.24
C TYR A 179 2.29 -0.14 -7.98
N LEU A 180 1.19 0.62 -8.06
CA LEU A 180 0.48 1.05 -6.85
C LEU A 180 -0.22 -0.14 -6.21
N VAL A 181 0.01 -0.36 -4.92
CA VAL A 181 -0.61 -1.48 -4.20
C VAL A 181 -2.11 -1.25 -4.08
N VAL A 182 -2.88 -2.27 -4.43
CA VAL A 182 -4.35 -2.32 -4.34
C VAL A 182 -4.78 -3.13 -3.12
N GLY A 183 -4.22 -4.33 -2.96
CA GLY A 183 -4.58 -5.27 -1.93
C GLY A 183 -3.94 -6.64 -2.14
N GLN A 184 -4.61 -7.66 -1.66
CA GLN A 184 -4.17 -9.04 -1.79
C GLN A 184 -5.34 -9.95 -2.19
N VAL A 185 -5.02 -11.07 -2.81
CA VAL A 185 -6.02 -12.08 -3.17
C VAL A 185 -6.61 -12.70 -1.92
N ALA A 186 -7.91 -12.53 -1.70
CA ALA A 186 -8.64 -13.06 -0.55
C ALA A 186 -9.18 -14.46 -0.82
N SER A 187 -9.76 -14.69 -2.00
CA SER A 187 -10.30 -15.99 -2.40
C SER A 187 -10.28 -16.14 -3.91
N ILE A 188 -10.32 -17.40 -4.37
CA ILE A 188 -10.34 -17.77 -5.79
C ILE A 188 -11.48 -18.75 -6.02
N ASP A 189 -12.45 -18.37 -6.85
CA ASP A 189 -13.57 -19.20 -7.26
C ASP A 189 -13.61 -19.31 -8.81
N GLY A 190 -12.93 -20.32 -9.33
CA GLY A 190 -12.72 -20.46 -10.76
C GLY A 190 -11.96 -19.26 -11.35
N GLU A 191 -12.58 -18.55 -12.30
CA GLU A 191 -12.01 -17.37 -12.96
C GLU A 191 -12.24 -16.06 -12.16
N ARG A 192 -13.00 -16.12 -11.07
CA ARG A 192 -13.29 -14.97 -10.20
C ARG A 192 -12.32 -14.94 -9.04
N ILE A 193 -11.56 -13.87 -8.94
CA ILE A 193 -10.56 -13.67 -7.92
C ILE A 193 -11.03 -12.51 -7.05
N GLU A 194 -11.38 -12.78 -5.80
CA GLU A 194 -11.73 -11.72 -4.83
C GLU A 194 -10.47 -11.08 -4.28
N VAL A 195 -10.49 -9.76 -4.13
CA VAL A 195 -9.37 -8.96 -3.63
C VAL A 195 -9.78 -8.25 -2.36
N GLU A 196 -9.04 -8.47 -1.29
CA GLU A 196 -9.13 -7.66 -0.08
C GLU A 196 -8.29 -6.40 -0.25
N LEU A 197 -8.95 -5.24 -0.19
CA LEU A 197 -8.27 -3.95 -0.32
C LEU A 197 -7.39 -3.69 0.90
N ILE A 198 -6.17 -3.19 0.66
CA ILE A 198 -5.22 -2.91 1.75
C ILE A 198 -5.57 -1.62 2.51
N GLU A 199 -6.24 -0.69 1.84
CA GLU A 199 -6.54 0.63 2.41
C GLU A 199 -7.95 0.66 3.00
N ASP A 200 -8.04 0.99 4.29
CA ASP A 200 -9.32 1.23 4.97
C ASP A 200 -9.61 2.74 5.04
N ILE A 201 -10.59 3.16 4.25
CA ILE A 201 -10.97 4.57 4.15
C ILE A 201 -11.62 5.11 5.42
N SER A 202 -12.23 4.25 6.25
CA SER A 202 -12.97 4.66 7.46
C SER A 202 -12.08 5.38 8.48
N GLN A 203 -10.79 5.12 8.45
CA GLN A 203 -9.79 5.70 9.36
C GLN A 203 -9.08 6.93 8.77
N LEU A 204 -9.37 7.28 7.51
CA LEU A 204 -8.65 8.34 6.81
C LEU A 204 -9.32 9.70 6.96
N THR A 205 -8.53 10.71 7.28
CA THR A 205 -8.95 12.11 7.27
C THR A 205 -8.42 12.88 6.08
N HIS A 206 -7.28 12.44 5.54
CA HIS A 206 -6.61 13.05 4.40
C HIS A 206 -6.17 11.97 3.41
N ILE A 207 -6.17 12.34 2.14
CA ILE A 207 -5.68 11.52 1.03
C ILE A 207 -4.71 12.31 0.17
N ARG A 208 -3.96 11.62 -0.66
CA ARG A 208 -3.09 12.20 -1.68
C ARG A 208 -3.68 11.96 -3.05
N LEU A 209 -3.69 13.00 -3.87
CA LEU A 209 -4.04 12.92 -5.28
C LEU A 209 -2.77 13.03 -6.09
N LEU A 210 -2.43 12.00 -6.85
CA LEU A 210 -1.20 11.96 -7.61
C LEU A 210 -1.36 12.75 -8.92
N ASN A 211 -0.41 13.63 -9.22
CA ASN A 211 -0.35 14.33 -10.50
C ASN A 211 0.30 13.41 -11.54
N TYR A 212 -0.45 12.38 -11.94
CA TYR A 212 -0.03 11.45 -12.97
C TYR A 212 -0.73 11.79 -14.28
N LYS A 213 0.05 12.23 -15.27
CA LYS A 213 -0.41 12.36 -16.66
C LYS A 213 0.43 11.43 -17.51
N PHE A 214 -0.19 10.43 -18.07
CA PHE A 214 0.49 9.56 -19.03
C PHE A 214 0.92 10.42 -20.23
N ASN A 215 2.23 10.60 -20.43
CA ASN A 215 2.76 11.27 -21.59
C ASN A 215 2.55 10.36 -22.82
N GLN A 216 1.53 10.63 -23.62
CA GLN A 216 1.29 9.95 -24.90
C GLN A 216 2.30 10.34 -26.01
N ASN A 217 3.35 11.07 -25.68
CA ASN A 217 4.27 11.66 -26.66
C ASN A 217 5.50 10.81 -26.98
N ASN A 218 5.53 9.52 -26.62
CA ASN A 218 6.61 8.60 -27.00
C ASN A 218 6.06 7.42 -27.83
N GLU A 219 5.47 7.71 -28.98
CA GLU A 219 5.37 6.80 -30.12
C GLU A 219 6.20 7.38 -31.29
#